data_7cc9ca0ef01361e94893a3f1d56c6db9
#
_entry.id   7cc9ca0ef01361e94893a3f1d56c6db9
#
_cell.length_a   1.000
_cell.length_b   1.000
_cell.length_c   1.000
_cell.angle_alpha   90.00
_cell.angle_beta   90.00
_cell.angle_gamma   90.00
#
_symmetry.space_group_name_H-M   'P 1'
#
loop_
_entity.id
_entity.type
_entity.pdbx_description
1 polymer ?
#
loop_
_entity_poly.entity_id
_entity_poly.type
_entity_poly.pdbx_seq_one_letter_code
_entity_poly.pdbx_strand_id
1 'polypeptide(L)'
;LIGAGVMSATLGTFLKLLAPKLKIEVYERLEGVALESSNPWNNAGTGHAALCELNYMPDSKDGSLPDPTKAIAINEQFQLSRQFWSWGVSKGILKDPSTFISSTPHMTFVRGAKDVDYLNRRFQALKDQPLFSGLEFSTDPAQIAKWAPLLIDGRTGDEPIAATRITSGTDVDFGAVTKQLFSHLESNGVQIQTNAEVKHLNKQADGSWNVVTQTANGAVVVNAKFVFVGAGGWALKMLQRSGIPEARGYGTFPVGGQWLRTSNPEIVAKHKAKVYSQASVGAPPMSVPHLDTRVVDGKTSLLFGPFAGLNPKFLKYGSLLDLPLSIRPRNIVPYLSVALKNFDLVTYLIKEVTKSRKQKIDGLREFVPNADPADWTLYEAGQRAQVIKPAKGGGVLQFGTEVIASRDGTISGLLGASPGASVSVSVMLDVMSKMYPNQMAGWQKELGAVIPADRK
;
A
#
# COMPACT_ATOMS: atom_id res chain seq x y z
N LEU A 1 -0.59 16.60 -12.38
CA LEU A 1 -0.63 15.33 -11.67
C LEU A 1 -1.70 14.46 -12.31
N ILE A 2 -1.40 13.20 -12.57
CA ILE A 2 -2.34 12.24 -13.20
C ILE A 2 -2.75 11.20 -12.16
N GLY A 3 -4.05 11.16 -11.85
CA GLY A 3 -4.63 10.36 -10.77
C GLY A 3 -4.72 11.14 -9.45
N ALA A 4 -5.87 11.04 -8.78
CA ALA A 4 -6.18 11.74 -7.54
C ALA A 4 -6.14 10.80 -6.31
N GLY A 5 -5.07 10.02 -6.19
CA GLY A 5 -4.75 9.19 -5.04
C GLY A 5 -3.84 9.89 -4.02
N VAL A 6 -3.54 9.20 -2.91
CA VAL A 6 -2.73 9.71 -1.79
C VAL A 6 -1.35 10.23 -2.22
N MET A 7 -0.72 9.61 -3.23
CA MET A 7 0.59 10.03 -3.73
C MET A 7 0.52 11.43 -4.37
N SER A 8 -0.43 11.63 -5.27
CA SER A 8 -0.66 12.95 -5.91
C SER A 8 -1.06 14.01 -4.89
N ALA A 9 -1.89 13.66 -3.89
CA ALA A 9 -2.27 14.57 -2.82
C ALA A 9 -1.07 14.99 -1.96
N THR A 10 -0.22 14.04 -1.58
CA THR A 10 1.00 14.29 -0.80
C THR A 10 2.01 15.13 -1.59
N LEU A 11 2.28 14.76 -2.86
CA LEU A 11 3.18 15.53 -3.72
C LEU A 11 2.68 16.96 -3.97
N GLY A 12 1.39 17.09 -4.30
CA GLY A 12 0.77 18.40 -4.52
C GLY A 12 0.89 19.31 -3.30
N THR A 13 0.68 18.75 -2.09
CA THR A 13 0.81 19.50 -0.83
C THR A 13 2.24 19.97 -0.60
N PHE A 14 3.25 19.11 -0.80
CA PHE A 14 4.65 19.53 -0.75
C PHE A 14 4.97 20.62 -1.76
N LEU A 15 4.56 20.45 -3.02
CA LEU A 15 4.83 21.43 -4.07
C LEU A 15 4.17 22.78 -3.80
N LYS A 16 2.93 22.81 -3.27
CA LYS A 16 2.27 24.07 -2.89
C LYS A 16 2.93 24.73 -1.68
N LEU A 17 3.47 23.95 -0.76
CA LEU A 17 4.24 24.49 0.37
C LEU A 17 5.55 25.11 -0.07
N LEU A 18 6.33 24.38 -0.89
CA LEU A 18 7.72 24.71 -1.26
C LEU A 18 7.81 25.68 -2.43
N ALA A 19 6.83 25.66 -3.31
CA ALA A 19 6.71 26.51 -4.49
C ALA A 19 5.26 27.05 -4.65
N PRO A 20 4.79 27.98 -3.78
CA PRO A 20 3.40 28.41 -3.74
C PRO A 20 2.86 28.98 -5.05
N LYS A 21 3.75 29.55 -5.88
CA LYS A 21 3.41 30.14 -7.19
C LYS A 21 3.27 29.08 -8.29
N LEU A 22 3.62 27.81 -8.03
CA LEU A 22 3.51 26.74 -9.00
C LEU A 22 2.03 26.49 -9.32
N LYS A 23 1.69 26.56 -10.61
CA LYS A 23 0.38 26.16 -11.11
C LYS A 23 0.33 24.64 -11.14
N ILE A 24 -0.62 24.06 -10.44
CA ILE A 24 -0.83 22.61 -10.37
C ILE A 24 -2.22 22.27 -10.86
N GLU A 25 -2.31 21.29 -11.75
CA GLU A 25 -3.57 20.72 -12.22
C GLU A 25 -3.56 19.21 -11.97
N VAL A 26 -4.70 18.67 -11.55
CA VAL A 26 -4.89 17.24 -11.26
C VAL A 26 -5.99 16.70 -12.18
N TYR A 27 -5.70 15.60 -12.85
CA TYR A 27 -6.64 14.92 -13.74
C TYR A 27 -6.98 13.54 -13.17
N GLU A 28 -8.24 13.32 -12.85
CA GLU A 28 -8.76 12.04 -12.34
C GLU A 28 -9.84 11.50 -13.29
N ARG A 29 -9.69 10.26 -13.70
CA ARG A 29 -10.63 9.64 -14.64
C ARG A 29 -11.97 9.29 -14.00
N LEU A 30 -12.01 9.06 -12.68
CA LEU A 30 -13.22 8.76 -11.94
C LEU A 30 -13.94 10.05 -11.53
N GLU A 31 -15.12 9.90 -10.98
CA GLU A 31 -15.99 10.99 -10.55
C GLU A 31 -15.51 11.74 -9.30
N GLY A 32 -14.51 11.22 -8.61
CA GLY A 32 -14.01 11.81 -7.36
C GLY A 32 -12.60 11.36 -7.01
N VAL A 33 -12.01 12.06 -6.03
CA VAL A 33 -10.68 11.73 -5.50
C VAL A 33 -10.74 10.51 -4.58
N ALA A 34 -9.65 9.77 -4.47
CA ALA A 34 -9.48 8.62 -3.58
C ALA A 34 -10.46 7.45 -3.82
N LEU A 35 -10.91 7.21 -5.04
CA LEU A 35 -11.89 6.15 -5.35
C LEU A 35 -11.25 4.80 -5.74
N GLU A 36 -9.97 4.75 -6.08
CA GLU A 36 -9.25 3.50 -6.39
C GLU A 36 -8.44 3.01 -5.18
N SER A 37 -7.13 2.83 -5.29
CA SER A 37 -6.28 2.23 -4.24
C SER A 37 -6.32 2.98 -2.90
N SER A 38 -6.55 4.30 -2.92
CA SER A 38 -6.68 5.13 -1.72
C SER A 38 -8.06 5.04 -1.06
N ASN A 39 -9.06 4.44 -1.71
CA ASN A 39 -10.37 4.25 -1.11
C ASN A 39 -10.23 3.40 0.17
N PRO A 40 -10.87 3.80 1.29
CA PRO A 40 -10.67 3.13 2.58
C PRO A 40 -11.04 1.64 2.59
N TRP A 41 -11.92 1.21 1.70
CA TRP A 41 -12.33 -0.19 1.58
C TRP A 41 -11.52 -0.99 0.54
N ASN A 42 -10.68 -0.33 -0.25
CA ASN A 42 -9.82 -0.98 -1.24
C ASN A 42 -8.45 -1.39 -0.68
N ASN A 43 -8.18 -1.09 0.59
CA ASN A 43 -6.96 -1.43 1.31
C ASN A 43 -7.28 -1.80 2.77
N ALA A 44 -6.31 -2.37 3.46
CA ALA A 44 -6.46 -2.79 4.85
C ALA A 44 -6.35 -1.65 5.87
N GLY A 45 -5.95 -0.45 5.45
CA GLY A 45 -5.73 0.68 6.34
C GLY A 45 -4.58 0.50 7.34
N THR A 46 -3.73 -0.49 7.15
CA THR A 46 -2.61 -0.72 8.07
C THR A 46 -1.59 0.39 7.95
N GLY A 47 -1.29 1.04 9.06
CA GLY A 47 -0.12 1.92 9.15
C GLY A 47 1.16 1.07 9.17
N HIS A 48 1.64 0.70 7.98
CA HIS A 48 2.76 -0.24 7.82
C HIS A 48 4.04 0.31 8.44
N ALA A 49 4.32 -0.12 9.66
CA ALA A 49 5.53 0.19 10.41
C ALA A 49 6.34 -1.08 10.74
N ALA A 50 6.14 -2.16 10.01
CA ALA A 50 6.76 -3.47 10.20
C ALA A 50 6.54 -4.07 11.61
N LEU A 51 5.47 -3.67 12.29
CA LEU A 51 5.18 -4.10 13.66
C LEU A 51 4.62 -5.53 13.69
N CYS A 52 3.83 -5.91 12.68
CA CYS A 52 3.16 -7.22 12.60
C CYS A 52 3.47 -7.99 11.31
N GLU A 53 4.04 -7.35 10.29
CA GLU A 53 4.26 -7.96 8.99
C GLU A 53 5.58 -8.74 8.95
N LEU A 54 5.48 -10.06 8.92
CA LEU A 54 6.63 -10.96 8.94
C LEU A 54 7.50 -10.90 7.67
N ASN A 55 6.92 -10.56 6.53
CA ASN A 55 7.61 -10.47 5.25
C ASN A 55 8.67 -9.35 5.16
N TYR A 56 8.65 -8.39 6.09
CA TYR A 56 9.72 -7.39 6.17
C TYR A 56 10.95 -7.88 6.94
N MET A 57 10.83 -9.03 7.60
CA MET A 57 11.90 -9.65 8.37
C MET A 57 11.79 -11.18 8.23
N PRO A 58 12.08 -11.73 7.04
CA PRO A 58 11.94 -13.16 6.77
C PRO A 58 12.85 -14.00 7.66
N ASP A 59 12.47 -15.26 7.88
CA ASP A 59 13.23 -16.20 8.68
C ASP A 59 14.65 -16.43 8.12
N SER A 60 15.62 -16.56 9.01
CA SER A 60 16.98 -16.92 8.66
C SER A 60 17.07 -18.41 8.33
N LYS A 61 17.86 -18.76 7.30
CA LYS A 61 18.00 -20.16 6.88
C LYS A 61 18.85 -21.02 7.84
N ASP A 62 19.67 -20.38 8.64
CA ASP A 62 20.64 -20.99 9.56
C ASP A 62 20.18 -20.99 11.03
N GLY A 63 18.95 -20.53 11.29
CA GLY A 63 18.38 -20.42 12.65
C GLY A 63 18.92 -19.25 13.47
N SER A 64 19.72 -18.37 12.90
CA SER A 64 20.14 -17.12 13.54
C SER A 64 18.98 -16.14 13.74
N LEU A 65 19.21 -15.03 14.45
CA LEU A 65 18.22 -13.97 14.55
C LEU A 65 17.97 -13.36 13.16
N PRO A 66 16.71 -13.17 12.76
CA PRO A 66 16.38 -12.53 11.49
C PRO A 66 16.91 -11.08 11.43
N ASP A 67 17.33 -10.63 10.23
CA ASP A 67 17.86 -9.28 10.02
C ASP A 67 16.76 -8.21 10.15
N PRO A 68 16.84 -7.26 11.10
CA PRO A 68 15.84 -6.22 11.33
C PRO A 68 15.95 -5.02 10.37
N THR A 69 16.99 -4.93 9.57
CA THR A 69 17.32 -3.73 8.76
C THR A 69 16.14 -3.22 7.93
N LYS A 70 15.47 -4.13 7.23
CA LYS A 70 14.33 -3.76 6.39
C LYS A 70 13.11 -3.34 7.22
N ALA A 71 12.86 -4.01 8.36
CA ALA A 71 11.76 -3.66 9.26
C ALA A 71 11.97 -2.26 9.86
N ILE A 72 13.18 -1.95 10.29
CA ILE A 72 13.57 -0.62 10.80
C ILE A 72 13.34 0.44 9.71
N ALA A 73 13.86 0.23 8.51
CA ALA A 73 13.71 1.18 7.41
C ALA A 73 12.23 1.46 7.03
N ILE A 74 11.38 0.44 7.04
CA ILE A 74 9.94 0.62 6.79
C ILE A 74 9.28 1.42 7.93
N ASN A 75 9.67 1.15 9.17
CA ASN A 75 9.16 1.92 10.31
C ASN A 75 9.56 3.39 10.19
N GLU A 76 10.83 3.68 9.96
CA GLU A 76 11.33 5.06 9.75
C GLU A 76 10.54 5.79 8.66
N GLN A 77 10.29 5.15 7.52
CA GLN A 77 9.48 5.72 6.44
C GLN A 77 8.04 6.02 6.86
N PHE A 78 7.44 5.18 7.69
CA PHE A 78 6.11 5.43 8.23
C PHE A 78 6.11 6.58 9.24
N GLN A 79 7.16 6.71 10.08
CA GLN A 79 7.28 7.86 10.98
C GLN A 79 7.34 9.19 10.22
N LEU A 80 7.98 9.26 9.05
CA LEU A 80 7.93 10.46 8.20
C LEU A 80 6.49 10.82 7.81
N SER A 81 5.66 9.83 7.48
CA SER A 81 4.24 10.07 7.18
C SER A 81 3.47 10.58 8.41
N ARG A 82 3.71 10.00 9.58
CA ARG A 82 3.10 10.47 10.84
C ARG A 82 3.51 11.90 11.18
N GLN A 83 4.78 12.25 11.00
CA GLN A 83 5.28 13.62 11.22
C GLN A 83 4.60 14.61 10.27
N PHE A 84 4.52 14.27 8.98
CA PHE A 84 3.83 15.09 7.98
C PHE A 84 2.34 15.28 8.32
N TRP A 85 1.64 14.23 8.74
CA TRP A 85 0.24 14.36 9.14
C TRP A 85 0.07 15.18 10.42
N SER A 86 0.93 15.00 11.42
CA SER A 86 0.93 15.80 12.65
C SER A 86 1.17 17.28 12.35
N TRP A 87 2.12 17.58 11.47
CA TRP A 87 2.34 18.94 10.97
C TRP A 87 1.08 19.46 10.23
N GLY A 88 0.50 18.66 9.36
CA GLY A 88 -0.72 19.01 8.63
C GLY A 88 -1.89 19.36 9.55
N VAL A 89 -2.07 18.62 10.65
CA VAL A 89 -3.06 18.92 11.69
C VAL A 89 -2.73 20.27 12.37
N SER A 90 -1.47 20.49 12.75
CA SER A 90 -1.04 21.74 13.39
C SER A 90 -1.23 22.99 12.51
N LYS A 91 -1.29 22.81 11.21
CA LYS A 91 -1.51 23.87 10.20
C LYS A 91 -2.95 23.96 9.71
N GLY A 92 -3.86 23.12 10.22
CA GLY A 92 -5.26 23.09 9.77
C GLY A 92 -5.44 22.53 8.35
N ILE A 93 -4.41 21.90 7.78
CA ILE A 93 -4.47 21.19 6.48
C ILE A 93 -5.24 19.89 6.64
N LEU A 94 -4.95 19.16 7.69
CA LEU A 94 -5.69 17.98 8.12
C LEU A 94 -6.55 18.34 9.35
N LYS A 95 -7.71 17.72 9.44
CA LYS A 95 -8.63 17.85 10.58
C LYS A 95 -8.10 17.06 11.79
N ASP A 96 -8.94 16.95 12.82
CA ASP A 96 -8.65 16.12 13.99
C ASP A 96 -8.17 14.71 13.58
N PRO A 97 -7.08 14.19 14.18
CA PRO A 97 -6.52 12.89 13.84
C PRO A 97 -7.53 11.75 13.84
N SER A 98 -8.52 11.78 14.75
CA SER A 98 -9.57 10.73 14.83
C SER A 98 -10.37 10.57 13.53
N THR A 99 -10.34 11.55 12.63
CA THR A 99 -11.03 11.49 11.33
C THR A 99 -10.32 10.61 10.30
N PHE A 100 -9.04 10.25 10.55
CA PHE A 100 -8.26 9.49 9.57
C PHE A 100 -7.27 8.47 10.15
N ILE A 101 -6.93 8.54 11.45
CA ILE A 101 -6.00 7.60 12.09
C ILE A 101 -6.54 7.19 13.46
N SER A 102 -6.52 5.89 13.72
CA SER A 102 -6.97 5.31 14.98
C SER A 102 -5.85 4.48 15.59
N SER A 103 -5.64 4.61 16.90
CA SER A 103 -4.75 3.71 17.63
C SER A 103 -5.35 2.30 17.58
N THR A 104 -4.60 1.38 17.01
CA THR A 104 -5.01 -0.01 16.80
C THR A 104 -3.78 -0.89 17.01
N PRO A 105 -3.72 -1.68 18.09
CA PRO A 105 -2.59 -2.58 18.32
C PRO A 105 -2.29 -3.44 17.12
N HIS A 106 -0.99 -3.58 16.79
CA HIS A 106 -0.53 -4.53 15.80
C HIS A 106 -0.06 -5.80 16.48
N MET A 107 -0.46 -6.93 15.94
CA MET A 107 -0.15 -8.26 16.44
C MET A 107 0.32 -9.16 15.31
N THR A 108 1.21 -10.08 15.65
CA THR A 108 1.46 -11.26 14.84
C THR A 108 0.96 -12.47 15.60
N PHE A 109 0.26 -13.37 14.95
CA PHE A 109 -0.19 -14.63 15.53
C PHE A 109 0.23 -15.80 14.65
N VAL A 110 0.90 -16.77 15.22
CA VAL A 110 1.42 -17.93 14.50
C VAL A 110 1.05 -19.23 15.20
N ARG A 111 1.07 -20.33 14.43
CA ARG A 111 0.75 -21.68 14.90
C ARG A 111 1.81 -22.66 14.41
N GLY A 112 2.03 -23.70 15.21
CA GLY A 112 3.03 -24.72 14.95
C GLY A 112 4.43 -24.37 15.48
N ALA A 113 5.17 -25.37 15.93
CA ALA A 113 6.44 -25.19 16.64
C ALA A 113 7.48 -24.38 15.83
N LYS A 114 7.54 -24.57 14.52
CA LYS A 114 8.48 -23.86 13.64
C LYS A 114 8.21 -22.36 13.62
N ASP A 115 6.94 -21.96 13.44
CA ASP A 115 6.59 -20.56 13.32
C ASP A 115 6.62 -19.85 14.67
N VAL A 116 6.35 -20.59 15.78
CA VAL A 116 6.56 -20.12 17.15
C VAL A 116 8.02 -19.82 17.43
N ASP A 117 8.95 -20.70 17.03
CA ASP A 117 10.40 -20.47 17.16
C ASP A 117 10.83 -19.25 16.35
N TYR A 118 10.42 -19.16 15.09
CA TYR A 118 10.73 -18.01 14.25
C TYR A 118 10.20 -16.69 14.85
N LEU A 119 8.93 -16.66 15.33
CA LEU A 119 8.36 -15.46 15.93
C LEU A 119 9.10 -15.04 17.20
N ASN A 120 9.58 -16.01 18.01
CA ASN A 120 10.41 -15.71 19.17
C ASN A 120 11.75 -15.11 18.75
N ARG A 121 12.45 -15.68 17.77
CA ARG A 121 13.72 -15.13 17.26
C ARG A 121 13.52 -13.70 16.68
N ARG A 122 12.43 -13.46 15.95
CA ARG A 122 12.06 -12.13 15.47
C ARG A 122 11.84 -11.17 16.64
N PHE A 123 11.13 -11.58 17.69
CA PHE A 123 10.94 -10.77 18.90
C PHE A 123 12.28 -10.43 19.55
N GLN A 124 13.18 -11.39 19.74
CA GLN A 124 14.52 -11.15 20.31
C GLN A 124 15.34 -10.14 19.50
N ALA A 125 15.23 -10.16 18.18
CA ALA A 125 15.94 -9.20 17.31
C ALA A 125 15.36 -7.77 17.36
N LEU A 126 14.07 -7.61 17.71
CA LEU A 126 13.38 -6.31 17.66
C LEU A 126 13.16 -5.66 19.03
N LYS A 127 13.09 -6.43 20.12
CA LYS A 127 12.65 -5.92 21.44
C LYS A 127 13.47 -4.74 21.98
N ASP A 128 14.75 -4.68 21.63
CA ASP A 128 15.68 -3.63 22.08
C ASP A 128 15.84 -2.50 21.03
N GLN A 129 15.12 -2.58 19.90
CA GLN A 129 15.12 -1.54 18.89
C GLN A 129 14.17 -0.39 19.31
N PRO A 130 14.62 0.87 19.31
CA PRO A 130 13.79 2.00 19.81
C PRO A 130 12.42 2.12 19.14
N LEU A 131 12.34 1.88 17.81
CA LEU A 131 11.09 1.94 17.04
C LEU A 131 10.12 0.79 17.34
N PHE A 132 10.56 -0.24 18.06
CA PHE A 132 9.76 -1.39 18.48
C PHE A 132 9.59 -1.46 20.00
N SER A 133 9.87 -0.36 20.70
CA SER A 133 9.70 -0.26 22.16
C SER A 133 8.27 -0.61 22.56
N GLY A 134 8.13 -1.46 23.58
CA GLY A 134 6.83 -1.97 24.02
C GLY A 134 6.31 -3.17 23.23
N LEU A 135 7.15 -3.80 22.38
CA LEU A 135 6.81 -5.06 21.74
C LEU A 135 6.74 -6.16 22.81
N GLU A 136 5.62 -6.86 22.86
CA GLU A 136 5.35 -7.97 23.78
C GLU A 136 5.35 -9.31 23.00
N PHE A 137 5.69 -10.40 23.66
CA PHE A 137 5.64 -11.77 23.13
C PHE A 137 4.97 -12.70 24.15
N SER A 138 4.11 -13.61 23.70
CA SER A 138 3.52 -14.64 24.55
C SER A 138 3.24 -15.93 23.78
N THR A 139 3.41 -17.05 24.44
CA THR A 139 2.92 -18.38 24.06
C THR A 139 1.74 -18.84 24.93
N ASP A 140 1.36 -18.04 25.95
CA ASP A 140 0.23 -18.36 26.84
C ASP A 140 -1.10 -18.02 26.16
N PRO A 141 -1.96 -19.02 25.90
CA PRO A 141 -3.29 -18.80 25.35
C PRO A 141 -4.14 -17.82 26.16
N ALA A 142 -4.01 -17.80 27.50
CA ALA A 142 -4.77 -16.90 28.34
C ALA A 142 -4.35 -15.43 28.14
N GLN A 143 -3.06 -15.19 27.93
CA GLN A 143 -2.54 -13.85 27.61
C GLN A 143 -2.95 -13.43 26.20
N ILE A 144 -2.87 -14.33 25.21
CA ILE A 144 -3.29 -14.05 23.82
C ILE A 144 -4.80 -13.77 23.78
N ALA A 145 -5.61 -14.48 24.56
CA ALA A 145 -7.04 -14.23 24.68
C ALA A 145 -7.36 -12.84 25.23
N LYS A 146 -6.56 -12.31 26.17
CA LYS A 146 -6.71 -10.92 26.65
C LYS A 146 -6.42 -9.89 25.55
N TRP A 147 -5.49 -10.20 24.65
CA TRP A 147 -5.12 -9.30 23.55
C TRP A 147 -6.12 -9.33 22.38
N ALA A 148 -6.58 -10.54 22.02
CA ALA A 148 -7.48 -10.77 20.90
C ALA A 148 -8.33 -12.03 21.15
N PRO A 149 -9.45 -11.91 21.87
CA PRO A 149 -10.28 -13.05 22.29
C PRO A 149 -10.70 -13.97 21.13
N LEU A 150 -11.00 -13.41 19.96
CA LEU A 150 -11.46 -14.18 18.80
C LEU A 150 -10.43 -15.20 18.30
N LEU A 151 -9.13 -15.02 18.57
CA LEU A 151 -8.08 -15.96 18.15
C LEU A 151 -8.11 -17.25 19.00
N ILE A 152 -8.65 -17.19 20.21
CA ILE A 152 -8.60 -18.28 21.19
C ILE A 152 -9.97 -18.89 21.46
N ASP A 153 -11.02 -18.09 21.39
CA ASP A 153 -12.40 -18.56 21.62
C ASP A 153 -12.77 -19.71 20.66
N GLY A 154 -13.05 -20.89 21.24
CA GLY A 154 -13.32 -22.13 20.49
C GLY A 154 -12.09 -22.86 19.96
N ARG A 155 -10.86 -22.39 20.23
CA ARG A 155 -9.64 -23.10 19.84
C ARG A 155 -9.42 -24.29 20.75
N THR A 156 -9.25 -25.47 20.15
CA THR A 156 -9.01 -26.74 20.83
C THR A 156 -7.71 -27.37 20.32
N GLY A 157 -7.17 -28.30 21.13
CA GLY A 157 -5.94 -29.04 20.80
C GLY A 157 -4.67 -28.40 21.38
N ASP A 158 -3.55 -29.14 21.26
CA ASP A 158 -2.26 -28.80 21.86
C ASP A 158 -1.27 -28.22 20.83
N GLU A 159 -1.76 -27.72 19.68
CA GLU A 159 -0.91 -27.08 18.69
C GLU A 159 -0.22 -25.86 19.32
N PRO A 160 1.12 -25.77 19.32
CA PRO A 160 1.83 -24.61 19.83
C PRO A 160 1.38 -23.33 19.11
N ILE A 161 1.12 -22.27 19.88
CA ILE A 161 0.78 -20.95 19.37
C ILE A 161 1.70 -19.89 19.99
N ALA A 162 1.90 -18.80 19.27
CA ALA A 162 2.53 -17.60 19.82
C ALA A 162 1.96 -16.35 19.19
N ALA A 163 2.05 -15.25 19.93
CA ALA A 163 1.74 -13.92 19.40
C ALA A 163 2.76 -12.89 19.87
N THR A 164 2.98 -11.88 19.01
CA THR A 164 3.54 -10.61 19.45
C THR A 164 2.46 -9.54 19.41
N ARG A 165 2.60 -8.51 20.27
CA ARG A 165 1.71 -7.35 20.32
C ARG A 165 2.49 -6.07 20.56
N ILE A 166 2.08 -5.01 19.89
CA ILE A 166 2.57 -3.66 20.17
C ILE A 166 1.40 -2.67 20.07
N THR A 167 1.27 -1.79 21.06
CA THR A 167 0.12 -0.87 21.20
C THR A 167 0.22 0.37 20.33
N SER A 168 1.43 0.70 19.84
CA SER A 168 1.69 1.87 18.96
C SER A 168 1.23 1.69 17.52
N GLY A 169 0.65 0.54 17.18
CA GLY A 169 0.06 0.27 15.87
C GLY A 169 -1.11 1.18 15.54
N THR A 170 -1.43 1.31 14.25
CA THR A 170 -2.48 2.22 13.76
C THR A 170 -3.30 1.62 12.62
N ASP A 171 -4.59 1.97 12.60
CA ASP A 171 -5.45 1.89 11.42
C ASP A 171 -5.56 3.29 10.80
N VAL A 172 -5.38 3.39 9.48
CA VAL A 172 -5.39 4.67 8.75
C VAL A 172 -6.45 4.63 7.66
N ASP A 173 -7.36 5.59 7.67
CA ASP A 173 -8.24 5.90 6.54
C ASP A 173 -7.49 6.76 5.53
N PHE A 174 -6.79 6.10 4.59
CA PHE A 174 -6.07 6.79 3.52
C PHE A 174 -6.99 7.58 2.60
N GLY A 175 -8.26 7.19 2.49
CA GLY A 175 -9.26 7.94 1.75
C GLY A 175 -9.55 9.30 2.40
N ALA A 176 -9.73 9.31 3.72
CA ALA A 176 -9.94 10.54 4.48
C ALA A 176 -8.73 11.48 4.41
N VAL A 177 -7.50 10.93 4.60
CA VAL A 177 -6.25 11.72 4.40
C VAL A 177 -6.20 12.33 3.01
N THR A 178 -6.43 11.52 1.97
CA THR A 178 -6.36 11.96 0.58
C THR A 178 -7.36 13.06 0.28
N LYS A 179 -8.61 12.91 0.71
CA LYS A 179 -9.68 13.91 0.51
C LYS A 179 -9.36 15.21 1.21
N GLN A 180 -8.85 15.17 2.45
CA GLN A 180 -8.51 16.38 3.21
C GLN A 180 -7.33 17.12 2.57
N LEU A 181 -6.30 16.41 2.11
CA LEU A 181 -5.19 17.02 1.38
C LEU A 181 -5.65 17.66 0.07
N PHE A 182 -6.52 17.01 -0.70
CA PHE A 182 -7.06 17.60 -1.93
C PHE A 182 -7.96 18.81 -1.64
N SER A 183 -8.79 18.78 -0.60
CA SER A 183 -9.57 19.94 -0.19
C SER A 183 -8.68 21.15 0.15
N HIS A 184 -7.56 20.91 0.83
CA HIS A 184 -6.55 21.95 1.06
C HIS A 184 -5.94 22.45 -0.26
N LEU A 185 -5.60 21.56 -1.18
CA LEU A 185 -5.04 21.94 -2.48
C LEU A 185 -6.02 22.81 -3.30
N GLU A 186 -7.30 22.45 -3.35
CA GLU A 186 -8.33 23.22 -4.03
C GLU A 186 -8.46 24.63 -3.42
N SER A 187 -8.48 24.73 -2.08
CA SER A 187 -8.53 26.04 -1.40
C SER A 187 -7.29 26.90 -1.64
N ASN A 188 -6.19 26.30 -2.12
CA ASN A 188 -4.95 26.96 -2.53
C ASN A 188 -4.79 27.08 -4.06
N GLY A 189 -5.90 26.99 -4.80
CA GLY A 189 -5.96 27.28 -6.23
C GLY A 189 -5.46 26.14 -7.14
N VAL A 190 -5.33 24.91 -6.62
CA VAL A 190 -5.09 23.73 -7.45
C VAL A 190 -6.40 23.33 -8.12
N GLN A 191 -6.36 23.15 -9.43
CA GLN A 191 -7.51 22.70 -10.20
C GLN A 191 -7.56 21.16 -10.22
N ILE A 192 -8.64 20.58 -9.73
CA ILE A 192 -8.88 19.13 -9.76
C ILE A 192 -10.01 18.84 -10.73
N GLN A 193 -9.69 18.14 -11.82
CA GLN A 193 -10.65 17.74 -12.84
C GLN A 193 -10.94 16.26 -12.71
N THR A 194 -12.14 15.93 -12.28
CA THR A 194 -12.68 14.56 -12.25
C THR A 194 -13.39 14.24 -13.56
N ASN A 195 -13.70 12.96 -13.80
CA ASN A 195 -14.20 12.47 -15.09
C ASN A 195 -13.32 12.93 -16.27
N ALA A 196 -12.01 13.02 -16.04
CA ALA A 196 -11.02 13.56 -16.95
C ALA A 196 -9.87 12.56 -17.13
N GLU A 197 -9.97 11.73 -18.17
CA GLU A 197 -9.00 10.66 -18.44
C GLU A 197 -7.88 11.13 -19.32
N VAL A 198 -6.65 11.14 -18.82
CA VAL A 198 -5.45 11.40 -19.63
C VAL A 198 -5.22 10.22 -20.57
N LYS A 199 -5.22 10.51 -21.89
CA LYS A 199 -5.06 9.52 -22.96
C LYS A 199 -3.63 9.46 -23.50
N HIS A 200 -3.00 10.63 -23.68
CA HIS A 200 -1.67 10.73 -24.27
C HIS A 200 -0.78 11.75 -23.53
N LEU A 201 0.50 11.48 -23.55
CA LEU A 201 1.58 12.33 -23.06
C LEU A 201 2.59 12.51 -24.20
N ASN A 202 2.60 13.66 -24.82
CA ASN A 202 3.44 13.93 -25.99
C ASN A 202 4.53 14.94 -25.60
N LYS A 203 5.78 14.49 -25.58
CA LYS A 203 6.93 15.35 -25.30
C LYS A 203 7.13 16.35 -26.45
N GLN A 204 7.33 17.61 -26.09
CA GLN A 204 7.57 18.71 -27.03
C GLN A 204 9.08 18.97 -27.19
N ALA A 205 9.44 19.72 -28.24
CA ALA A 205 10.83 20.05 -28.56
C ALA A 205 11.51 20.91 -27.47
N ASP A 206 10.72 21.70 -26.72
CA ASP A 206 11.17 22.52 -25.60
C ASP A 206 11.30 21.75 -24.27
N GLY A 207 11.06 20.42 -24.30
CA GLY A 207 11.10 19.55 -23.13
C GLY A 207 9.80 19.46 -22.33
N SER A 208 8.80 20.31 -22.63
CA SER A 208 7.48 20.25 -22.01
C SER A 208 6.64 19.06 -22.53
N TRP A 209 5.47 18.86 -21.95
CA TRP A 209 4.56 17.77 -22.27
C TRP A 209 3.18 18.31 -22.66
N ASN A 210 2.67 17.93 -23.83
CA ASN A 210 1.27 18.06 -24.13
C ASN A 210 0.50 16.88 -23.50
N VAL A 211 -0.26 17.19 -22.45
CA VAL A 211 -1.14 16.26 -21.75
C VAL A 211 -2.50 16.29 -22.42
N VAL A 212 -2.85 15.22 -23.14
CA VAL A 212 -4.13 15.09 -23.84
C VAL A 212 -5.12 14.37 -22.94
N THR A 213 -6.16 15.06 -22.53
CA THR A 213 -7.17 14.58 -21.57
C THR A 213 -8.53 14.52 -22.22
N GLN A 214 -9.23 13.41 -22.09
CA GLN A 214 -10.62 13.25 -22.52
C GLN A 214 -11.54 13.62 -21.36
N THR A 215 -12.41 14.57 -21.57
CA THR A 215 -13.47 14.99 -20.65
C THR A 215 -14.85 14.76 -21.27
N ALA A 216 -15.92 14.99 -20.50
CA ALA A 216 -17.29 14.94 -21.02
C ALA A 216 -17.54 15.95 -22.17
N ASN A 217 -16.81 17.07 -22.17
CA ASN A 217 -16.93 18.16 -23.16
C ASN A 217 -15.97 18.00 -24.34
N GLY A 218 -15.29 16.86 -24.48
CA GLY A 218 -14.33 16.59 -25.54
C GLY A 218 -12.89 16.52 -25.04
N ALA A 219 -11.94 16.45 -25.99
CA ALA A 219 -10.53 16.39 -25.69
C ALA A 219 -9.95 17.78 -25.40
N VAL A 220 -9.18 17.87 -24.31
CA VAL A 220 -8.47 19.07 -23.88
C VAL A 220 -6.95 18.78 -23.92
N VAL A 221 -6.16 19.73 -24.36
CA VAL A 221 -4.69 19.63 -24.35
C VAL A 221 -4.13 20.72 -23.47
N VAL A 222 -3.33 20.29 -22.48
CA VAL A 222 -2.63 21.22 -21.57
C VAL A 222 -1.13 21.00 -21.70
N ASN A 223 -0.37 22.08 -21.79
CA ASN A 223 1.08 22.04 -21.78
C ASN A 223 1.60 22.09 -20.34
N ALA A 224 2.44 21.13 -19.96
CA ALA A 224 3.02 21.01 -18.63
C ALA A 224 4.54 20.84 -18.69
N LYS A 225 5.26 21.56 -17.82
CA LYS A 225 6.72 21.41 -17.69
C LYS A 225 7.09 20.11 -16.96
N PHE A 226 6.25 19.67 -16.03
CA PHE A 226 6.44 18.44 -15.25
C PHE A 226 5.15 17.64 -15.21
N VAL A 227 5.30 16.32 -15.29
CA VAL A 227 4.19 15.38 -15.18
C VAL A 227 4.50 14.33 -14.12
N PHE A 228 3.62 14.18 -13.14
CA PHE A 228 3.64 13.05 -12.23
C PHE A 228 2.50 12.08 -12.55
N VAL A 229 2.85 10.81 -12.73
CA VAL A 229 1.89 9.74 -13.06
C VAL A 229 1.60 8.93 -11.79
N GLY A 230 0.62 9.40 -11.02
CA GLY A 230 0.09 8.77 -9.81
C GLY A 230 -1.16 7.91 -10.07
N ALA A 231 -1.21 7.24 -11.23
CA ALA A 231 -2.40 6.53 -11.75
C ALA A 231 -2.53 5.08 -11.24
N GLY A 232 -1.91 4.74 -10.10
CA GLY A 232 -1.98 3.40 -9.52
C GLY A 232 -1.53 2.32 -10.51
N GLY A 233 -2.29 1.23 -10.63
CA GLY A 233 -1.97 0.15 -11.58
C GLY A 233 -1.87 0.56 -13.04
N TRP A 234 -2.44 1.70 -13.42
CA TRP A 234 -2.38 2.24 -14.78
C TRP A 234 -1.10 3.03 -15.08
N ALA A 235 -0.31 3.35 -14.04
CA ALA A 235 0.86 4.23 -14.17
C ALA A 235 1.89 3.71 -15.18
N LEU A 236 2.21 2.41 -15.17
CA LEU A 236 3.14 1.83 -16.12
C LEU A 236 2.70 2.05 -17.57
N LYS A 237 1.41 1.85 -17.87
CA LYS A 237 0.88 2.01 -19.23
C LYS A 237 0.98 3.46 -19.69
N MET A 238 0.80 4.42 -18.80
CA MET A 238 0.99 5.85 -19.10
C MET A 238 2.46 6.18 -19.37
N LEU A 239 3.38 5.69 -18.51
CA LEU A 239 4.81 5.88 -18.70
C LEU A 239 5.34 5.23 -19.99
N GLN A 240 4.83 4.05 -20.33
CA GLN A 240 5.18 3.40 -21.60
C GLN A 240 4.66 4.19 -22.83
N ARG A 241 3.46 4.78 -22.73
CA ARG A 241 2.87 5.63 -23.78
C ARG A 241 3.58 6.96 -23.92
N SER A 242 4.18 7.51 -22.86
CA SER A 242 4.99 8.72 -22.93
C SER A 242 6.28 8.54 -23.75
N GLY A 243 6.68 7.29 -24.00
CA GLY A 243 7.86 6.96 -24.83
C GLY A 243 9.20 7.07 -24.11
N ILE A 244 9.23 7.39 -22.81
CA ILE A 244 10.48 7.49 -22.04
C ILE A 244 11.24 6.16 -22.04
N PRO A 245 12.58 6.20 -22.25
CA PRO A 245 13.40 4.98 -22.28
C PRO A 245 13.37 4.22 -20.95
N GLU A 246 13.27 4.92 -19.84
CA GLU A 246 13.34 4.37 -18.47
C GLU A 246 12.17 3.44 -18.15
N ALA A 247 11.03 3.57 -18.84
CA ALA A 247 9.88 2.67 -18.68
C ALA A 247 9.95 1.41 -19.56
N ARG A 248 11.00 1.26 -20.38
CA ARG A 248 11.12 0.12 -21.33
C ARG A 248 11.42 -1.17 -20.59
N GLY A 249 10.78 -2.25 -21.02
CA GLY A 249 10.99 -3.58 -20.46
C GLY A 249 10.24 -3.86 -19.14
N TYR A 250 9.72 -2.83 -18.48
CA TYR A 250 8.87 -3.05 -17.30
C TYR A 250 7.56 -3.71 -17.67
N GLY A 251 7.05 -4.51 -16.74
CA GLY A 251 5.74 -5.16 -16.80
C GLY A 251 4.97 -4.95 -15.48
N THR A 252 3.71 -5.33 -15.51
CA THR A 252 2.83 -5.29 -14.33
C THR A 252 2.20 -6.65 -14.11
N PHE A 253 2.33 -7.17 -12.91
CA PHE A 253 1.68 -8.40 -12.47
C PHE A 253 0.51 -8.02 -11.57
N PRO A 254 -0.73 -8.01 -12.10
CA PRO A 254 -1.89 -7.54 -11.35
C PRO A 254 -2.42 -8.63 -10.42
N VAL A 255 -2.75 -8.24 -9.20
CA VAL A 255 -3.32 -9.10 -8.17
C VAL A 255 -4.55 -8.40 -7.59
N GLY A 256 -5.71 -9.04 -7.72
CA GLY A 256 -6.93 -8.62 -7.04
C GLY A 256 -6.98 -9.19 -5.62
N GLY A 257 -7.78 -8.59 -4.77
CA GLY A 257 -8.03 -9.10 -3.43
C GLY A 257 -9.51 -9.13 -3.10
N GLN A 258 -9.88 -10.06 -2.23
CA GLN A 258 -11.21 -10.11 -1.62
C GLN A 258 -11.04 -10.20 -0.11
N TRP A 259 -11.98 -9.63 0.62
CA TRP A 259 -12.07 -9.67 2.07
C TRP A 259 -13.36 -10.35 2.51
N LEU A 260 -13.31 -11.06 3.59
CA LEU A 260 -14.49 -11.30 4.42
C LEU A 260 -14.60 -10.13 5.40
N ARG A 261 -15.76 -9.51 5.45
CA ARG A 261 -16.05 -8.34 6.29
C ARG A 261 -17.22 -8.63 7.21
N THR A 262 -17.08 -8.24 8.47
CA THR A 262 -18.20 -8.16 9.42
C THR A 262 -18.31 -6.78 10.04
N SER A 263 -19.53 -6.33 10.27
CA SER A 263 -19.86 -5.15 11.08
C SER A 263 -20.79 -5.53 12.23
N ASN A 264 -20.93 -6.83 12.53
CA ASN A 264 -21.69 -7.29 13.70
C ASN A 264 -21.06 -6.75 14.98
N PRO A 265 -21.75 -5.89 15.75
CA PRO A 265 -21.18 -5.21 16.92
C PRO A 265 -20.69 -6.16 18.00
N GLU A 266 -21.30 -7.32 18.16
CA GLU A 266 -20.89 -8.32 19.17
C GLU A 266 -19.53 -8.95 18.81
N ILE A 267 -19.27 -9.16 17.52
CA ILE A 267 -18.00 -9.69 17.02
C ILE A 267 -16.94 -8.59 17.03
N VAL A 268 -17.28 -7.41 16.52
CA VAL A 268 -16.37 -6.25 16.46
C VAL A 268 -15.89 -5.84 17.85
N ALA A 269 -16.75 -5.90 18.88
CA ALA A 269 -16.39 -5.56 20.25
C ALA A 269 -15.29 -6.47 20.84
N LYS A 270 -15.18 -7.71 20.35
CA LYS A 270 -14.21 -8.72 20.80
C LYS A 270 -12.85 -8.62 20.09
N HIS A 271 -12.67 -7.70 19.15
CA HIS A 271 -11.39 -7.60 18.42
C HIS A 271 -11.01 -6.15 18.18
N LYS A 272 -9.83 -5.75 18.69
CA LYS A 272 -9.36 -4.35 18.62
C LYS A 272 -7.90 -4.27 18.12
N ALA A 273 -7.51 -5.17 17.23
CA ALA A 273 -6.14 -5.25 16.74
C ALA A 273 -6.10 -5.50 15.25
N LYS A 274 -4.92 -5.32 14.65
CA LYS A 274 -4.57 -5.88 13.35
C LYS A 274 -3.68 -7.08 13.58
N VAL A 275 -4.16 -8.27 13.24
CA VAL A 275 -3.46 -9.53 13.49
C VAL A 275 -3.02 -10.17 12.21
N TYR A 276 -1.72 -10.15 11.97
CA TYR A 276 -1.07 -10.80 10.82
C TYR A 276 -0.57 -12.19 11.20
N SER A 277 -0.35 -13.05 10.22
CA SER A 277 0.22 -14.38 10.43
C SER A 277 1.34 -14.68 9.44
N GLN A 278 1.89 -15.88 9.52
CA GLN A 278 2.85 -16.38 8.55
C GLN A 278 2.13 -16.75 7.24
N ALA A 279 2.75 -16.44 6.12
CA ALA A 279 2.29 -16.94 4.83
C ALA A 279 2.42 -18.46 4.77
N SER A 280 1.43 -19.12 4.18
CA SER A 280 1.55 -20.55 3.88
C SER A 280 2.79 -20.81 3.02
N VAL A 281 3.39 -21.99 3.14
CA VAL A 281 4.56 -22.38 2.33
C VAL A 281 4.24 -22.22 0.84
N GLY A 282 5.07 -21.45 0.12
CA GLY A 282 4.89 -21.14 -1.29
C GLY A 282 3.92 -19.98 -1.59
N ALA A 283 3.25 -19.42 -0.58
CA ALA A 283 2.41 -18.24 -0.75
C ALA A 283 3.26 -16.95 -0.83
N PRO A 284 2.87 -16.00 -1.69
CA PRO A 284 3.59 -14.73 -1.77
C PRO A 284 3.38 -13.89 -0.51
N PRO A 285 4.35 -13.06 -0.11
CA PRO A 285 4.24 -12.21 1.08
C PRO A 285 2.99 -11.31 1.11
N MET A 286 2.44 -10.98 -0.05
CA MET A 286 1.25 -10.12 -0.19
C MET A 286 -0.08 -10.83 0.08
N SER A 287 -0.06 -12.16 0.20
CA SER A 287 -1.26 -12.99 0.43
C SER A 287 -1.35 -13.52 1.86
N VAL A 288 -0.54 -12.97 2.76
CA VAL A 288 -0.62 -13.32 4.18
C VAL A 288 -2.01 -12.97 4.70
N PRO A 289 -2.79 -13.94 5.19
CA PRO A 289 -4.07 -13.64 5.78
C PRO A 289 -3.88 -12.85 7.07
N HIS A 290 -4.76 -11.88 7.31
CA HIS A 290 -4.80 -11.11 8.55
C HIS A 290 -6.24 -10.76 8.92
N LEU A 291 -6.46 -10.62 10.22
CA LEU A 291 -7.73 -10.20 10.80
C LEU A 291 -7.56 -8.78 11.35
N ASP A 292 -8.20 -7.83 10.70
CA ASP A 292 -7.99 -6.41 10.98
C ASP A 292 -9.22 -5.74 11.55
N THR A 293 -9.03 -5.00 12.63
CA THR A 293 -9.92 -3.90 12.99
C THR A 293 -9.73 -2.78 11.97
N ARG A 294 -10.83 -2.31 11.39
CA ARG A 294 -10.88 -1.26 10.38
C ARG A 294 -11.84 -0.17 10.79
N VAL A 295 -11.38 1.07 10.86
CA VAL A 295 -12.20 2.25 11.18
C VAL A 295 -12.33 3.13 9.95
N VAL A 296 -13.55 3.31 9.47
CA VAL A 296 -13.88 4.17 8.31
C VAL A 296 -15.08 5.02 8.65
N ASP A 297 -14.97 6.32 8.46
CA ASP A 297 -16.01 7.29 8.82
C ASP A 297 -16.54 7.10 10.25
N GLY A 298 -15.63 6.81 11.19
CA GLY A 298 -15.95 6.58 12.61
C GLY A 298 -16.63 5.25 12.90
N LYS A 299 -16.85 4.39 11.90
CA LYS A 299 -17.49 3.06 12.08
C LYS A 299 -16.45 1.97 12.03
N THR A 300 -16.51 1.07 13.01
CA THR A 300 -15.61 -0.08 13.11
C THR A 300 -16.19 -1.31 12.42
N SER A 301 -15.35 -2.01 11.68
CA SER A 301 -15.63 -3.32 11.08
C SER A 301 -14.40 -4.22 11.25
N LEU A 302 -14.57 -5.53 11.07
CA LEU A 302 -13.44 -6.43 10.92
C LEU A 302 -13.32 -6.87 9.47
N LEU A 303 -12.08 -6.95 8.99
CA LEU A 303 -11.72 -7.50 7.69
C LEU A 303 -10.85 -8.73 7.90
N PHE A 304 -11.14 -9.81 7.17
CA PHE A 304 -10.26 -10.98 7.10
C PHE A 304 -9.86 -11.28 5.67
N GLY A 305 -8.58 -11.49 5.44
CA GLY A 305 -7.96 -11.72 4.14
C GLY A 305 -6.59 -11.05 4.06
N PRO A 306 -6.14 -10.57 2.86
CA PRO A 306 -6.84 -10.67 1.59
C PRO A 306 -6.77 -12.08 1.00
N PHE A 307 -7.82 -12.50 0.33
CA PHE A 307 -7.77 -13.63 -0.60
C PHE A 307 -7.26 -13.08 -1.92
N ALA A 308 -5.94 -13.10 -2.07
CA ALA A 308 -5.25 -12.47 -3.19
C ALA A 308 -5.19 -13.43 -4.38
N GLY A 309 -5.75 -13.04 -5.52
CA GLY A 309 -5.79 -13.85 -6.71
C GLY A 309 -5.37 -13.10 -7.98
N LEU A 310 -4.99 -13.85 -9.01
CA LEU A 310 -4.65 -13.27 -10.30
C LEU A 310 -5.90 -12.58 -10.89
N ASN A 311 -5.76 -11.31 -11.25
CA ASN A 311 -6.81 -10.54 -11.89
C ASN A 311 -6.19 -9.71 -13.03
N PRO A 312 -6.64 -9.90 -14.30
CA PRO A 312 -6.08 -9.15 -15.42
C PRO A 312 -6.31 -7.64 -15.40
N LYS A 313 -7.22 -7.15 -14.57
CA LYS A 313 -7.48 -5.72 -14.40
C LYS A 313 -6.34 -5.03 -13.64
N PHE A 314 -5.92 -3.87 -14.07
CA PHE A 314 -4.93 -3.06 -13.37
C PHE A 314 -5.52 -2.14 -12.29
N LEU A 315 -6.81 -1.85 -12.39
CA LEU A 315 -7.60 -1.06 -11.46
C LEU A 315 -8.91 -1.80 -11.16
N LYS A 316 -9.53 -1.53 -10.03
CA LYS A 316 -10.83 -2.13 -9.66
C LYS A 316 -11.88 -1.89 -10.74
N TYR A 317 -11.90 -0.65 -11.27
CA TYR A 317 -12.75 -0.24 -12.38
C TYR A 317 -12.02 -0.32 -13.74
N GLY A 318 -11.05 -1.24 -13.87
CA GLY A 318 -10.30 -1.52 -15.09
C GLY A 318 -10.99 -2.55 -16.00
N SER A 319 -10.25 -2.94 -17.05
CA SER A 319 -10.67 -3.93 -18.04
C SER A 319 -9.90 -5.25 -17.90
N LEU A 320 -10.54 -6.37 -18.18
CA LEU A 320 -9.86 -7.69 -18.31
C LEU A 320 -8.78 -7.69 -19.40
N LEU A 321 -8.84 -6.74 -20.33
CA LEU A 321 -7.84 -6.56 -21.38
C LEU A 321 -6.62 -5.75 -20.93
N ASP A 322 -6.58 -5.24 -19.70
CA ASP A 322 -5.47 -4.40 -19.24
C ASP A 322 -4.14 -5.15 -19.28
N LEU A 323 -4.09 -6.37 -18.74
CA LEU A 323 -2.89 -7.20 -18.76
C LEU A 323 -2.50 -7.63 -20.18
N PRO A 324 -3.37 -8.27 -20.99
CA PRO A 324 -3.01 -8.66 -22.36
C PRO A 324 -2.50 -7.48 -23.21
N LEU A 325 -3.18 -6.32 -23.14
CA LEU A 325 -2.80 -5.14 -23.90
C LEU A 325 -1.56 -4.41 -23.35
N SER A 326 -1.04 -4.79 -22.18
CA SER A 326 0.21 -4.26 -21.65
C SER A 326 1.45 -5.03 -22.10
N ILE A 327 1.26 -6.24 -22.63
CA ILE A 327 2.35 -7.07 -23.14
C ILE A 327 2.82 -6.48 -24.49
N ARG A 328 4.10 -6.19 -24.57
CA ARG A 328 4.77 -5.56 -25.72
C ARG A 328 6.00 -6.40 -26.09
N PRO A 329 6.51 -6.32 -27.32
CA PRO A 329 7.74 -7.03 -27.71
C PRO A 329 8.93 -6.77 -26.75
N ARG A 330 8.97 -5.58 -26.15
CA ARG A 330 10.07 -5.15 -25.25
C ARG A 330 9.98 -5.70 -23.83
N ASN A 331 8.80 -6.18 -23.39
CA ASN A 331 8.60 -6.71 -22.03
C ASN A 331 8.15 -8.18 -22.00
N ILE A 332 7.96 -8.82 -23.14
CA ILE A 332 7.52 -10.22 -23.21
C ILE A 332 8.52 -11.16 -22.52
N VAL A 333 9.84 -10.94 -22.72
CA VAL A 333 10.88 -11.75 -22.06
C VAL A 333 10.86 -11.59 -20.54
N PRO A 334 10.80 -10.37 -19.95
CA PRO A 334 10.53 -10.18 -18.53
C PRO A 334 9.29 -10.90 -18.01
N TYR A 335 8.15 -10.81 -18.72
CA TYR A 335 6.92 -11.52 -18.33
C TYR A 335 7.10 -13.04 -18.29
N LEU A 336 7.64 -13.64 -19.35
CA LEU A 336 7.90 -15.08 -19.43
C LEU A 336 8.88 -15.54 -18.36
N SER A 337 9.96 -14.79 -18.15
CA SER A 337 10.95 -15.09 -17.12
C SER A 337 10.34 -15.08 -15.72
N VAL A 338 9.51 -14.08 -15.40
CA VAL A 338 8.84 -14.00 -14.10
C VAL A 338 7.82 -15.13 -13.93
N ALA A 339 7.02 -15.43 -14.97
CA ALA A 339 6.05 -16.52 -14.92
C ALA A 339 6.71 -17.89 -14.67
N LEU A 340 7.82 -18.16 -15.35
CA LEU A 340 8.56 -19.43 -15.18
C LEU A 340 9.27 -19.51 -13.84
N LYS A 341 9.93 -18.43 -13.40
CA LYS A 341 10.67 -18.41 -12.13
C LYS A 341 9.76 -18.41 -10.90
N ASN A 342 8.50 -17.98 -11.05
CA ASN A 342 7.53 -17.88 -9.98
C ASN A 342 6.28 -18.72 -10.29
N PHE A 343 6.47 -19.89 -10.88
CA PHE A 343 5.36 -20.77 -11.28
C PHE A 343 4.47 -21.16 -10.10
N ASP A 344 5.06 -21.41 -8.94
CA ASP A 344 4.33 -21.71 -7.70
C ASP A 344 3.45 -20.54 -7.28
N LEU A 345 3.95 -19.30 -7.39
CA LEU A 345 3.19 -18.09 -7.12
C LEU A 345 1.99 -17.96 -8.08
N VAL A 346 2.21 -18.16 -9.38
CA VAL A 346 1.14 -18.07 -10.38
C VAL A 346 0.07 -19.11 -10.09
N THR A 347 0.47 -20.36 -9.82
CA THR A 347 -0.43 -21.45 -9.47
C THR A 347 -1.20 -21.17 -8.18
N TYR A 348 -0.54 -20.63 -7.17
CA TYR A 348 -1.17 -20.19 -5.93
C TYR A 348 -2.25 -19.14 -6.19
N LEU A 349 -1.94 -18.08 -6.93
CA LEU A 349 -2.89 -17.00 -7.22
C LEU A 349 -4.09 -17.45 -8.05
N ILE A 350 -3.91 -18.44 -8.96
CA ILE A 350 -5.02 -19.06 -9.68
C ILE A 350 -5.90 -19.85 -8.72
N LYS A 351 -5.32 -20.66 -7.82
CA LYS A 351 -6.07 -21.39 -6.80
C LYS A 351 -6.86 -20.46 -5.88
N GLU A 352 -6.28 -19.32 -5.48
CA GLU A 352 -6.96 -18.34 -4.63
C GLU A 352 -8.22 -17.74 -5.29
N VAL A 353 -8.17 -17.44 -6.60
CA VAL A 353 -9.34 -16.93 -7.35
C VAL A 353 -10.47 -17.94 -7.37
N THR A 354 -10.15 -19.24 -7.44
CA THR A 354 -11.15 -20.32 -7.53
C THR A 354 -11.70 -20.77 -6.18
N LYS A 355 -11.16 -20.25 -5.06
CA LYS A 355 -11.69 -20.60 -3.72
C LYS A 355 -13.16 -20.22 -3.58
N SER A 356 -13.96 -21.21 -3.20
CA SER A 356 -15.36 -21.01 -2.85
C SER A 356 -15.49 -20.17 -1.57
N ARG A 357 -16.69 -19.61 -1.35
CA ARG A 357 -16.99 -18.90 -0.09
C ARG A 357 -16.76 -19.78 1.13
N LYS A 358 -17.11 -21.08 1.05
CA LYS A 358 -16.86 -22.05 2.12
C LYS A 358 -15.36 -22.12 2.46
N GLN A 359 -14.51 -22.32 1.47
CA GLN A 359 -13.05 -22.39 1.68
C GLN A 359 -12.46 -21.11 2.26
N LYS A 360 -13.01 -19.93 1.95
CA LYS A 360 -12.62 -18.66 2.55
C LYS A 360 -13.04 -18.56 4.01
N ILE A 361 -14.22 -19.04 4.36
CA ILE A 361 -14.69 -19.15 5.76
C ILE A 361 -13.84 -20.16 6.54
N ASP A 362 -13.47 -21.28 5.93
CA ASP A 362 -12.60 -22.28 6.58
C ASP A 362 -11.23 -21.63 6.87
N GLY A 363 -10.69 -20.80 5.97
CA GLY A 363 -9.48 -20.00 6.24
C GLY A 363 -9.66 -18.97 7.36
N LEU A 364 -10.84 -18.34 7.46
CA LEU A 364 -11.15 -17.46 8.59
C LEU A 364 -11.18 -18.22 9.91
N ARG A 365 -11.70 -19.44 9.92
CA ARG A 365 -11.75 -20.28 11.14
C ARG A 365 -10.38 -20.70 11.67
N GLU A 366 -9.34 -20.59 10.88
CA GLU A 366 -7.97 -20.73 11.37
C GLU A 366 -7.59 -19.61 12.35
N PHE A 367 -8.18 -18.42 12.19
CA PHE A 367 -8.03 -17.27 13.10
C PHE A 367 -9.17 -17.19 14.13
N VAL A 368 -10.39 -17.33 13.69
CA VAL A 368 -11.62 -17.20 14.48
C VAL A 368 -12.36 -18.55 14.44
N PRO A 369 -12.02 -19.51 15.32
CA PRO A 369 -12.54 -20.87 15.25
C PRO A 369 -14.07 -20.96 15.23
N ASN A 370 -14.74 -20.08 15.99
CA ASN A 370 -16.20 -20.01 16.11
C ASN A 370 -16.85 -19.07 15.07
N ALA A 371 -16.18 -18.74 13.95
CA ALA A 371 -16.77 -17.86 12.95
C ALA A 371 -18.05 -18.46 12.33
N ASP A 372 -19.17 -17.74 12.46
CA ASP A 372 -20.41 -18.06 11.77
C ASP A 372 -20.37 -17.43 10.37
N PRO A 373 -20.54 -18.23 9.29
CA PRO A 373 -20.58 -17.70 7.92
C PRO A 373 -21.63 -16.62 7.68
N ALA A 374 -22.72 -16.60 8.45
CA ALA A 374 -23.79 -15.63 8.30
C ALA A 374 -23.34 -14.20 8.64
N ASP A 375 -22.37 -14.05 9.55
CA ASP A 375 -21.87 -12.75 9.98
C ASP A 375 -20.86 -12.09 9.02
N TRP A 376 -20.37 -12.84 8.03
CA TRP A 376 -19.27 -12.39 7.16
C TRP A 376 -19.71 -12.27 5.73
N THR A 377 -19.56 -11.09 5.15
CA THR A 377 -19.85 -10.81 3.75
C THR A 377 -18.56 -10.70 2.93
N LEU A 378 -18.60 -11.20 1.69
CA LEU A 378 -17.48 -11.06 0.76
C LEU A 378 -17.46 -9.64 0.20
N TYR A 379 -16.28 -9.01 0.22
CA TYR A 379 -16.05 -7.66 -0.29
C TYR A 379 -14.86 -7.64 -1.24
N GLU A 380 -15.00 -7.00 -2.38
CA GLU A 380 -13.92 -6.84 -3.37
C GLU A 380 -13.01 -5.67 -2.99
N ALA A 381 -11.73 -5.95 -2.76
CA ALA A 381 -10.70 -4.95 -2.50
C ALA A 381 -10.23 -4.23 -3.78
N GLY A 382 -9.27 -3.33 -3.62
CA GLY A 382 -8.57 -2.72 -4.74
C GLY A 382 -7.61 -3.69 -5.44
N GLN A 383 -7.13 -3.26 -6.62
CA GLN A 383 -6.12 -4.00 -7.38
C GLN A 383 -4.71 -3.61 -6.94
N ARG A 384 -3.81 -4.58 -6.91
CA ARG A 384 -2.37 -4.37 -6.71
C ARG A 384 -1.66 -4.66 -8.02
N ALA A 385 -0.90 -3.71 -8.50
CA ALA A 385 -0.08 -3.85 -9.70
C ALA A 385 1.37 -4.10 -9.28
N GLN A 386 1.75 -5.36 -9.11
CA GLN A 386 3.10 -5.74 -8.76
C GLN A 386 4.04 -5.48 -9.94
N VAL A 387 5.22 -4.95 -9.69
CA VAL A 387 6.15 -4.56 -10.76
C VAL A 387 6.95 -5.76 -11.23
N ILE A 388 7.03 -5.93 -12.55
CA ILE A 388 8.03 -6.77 -13.21
C ILE A 388 9.13 -5.83 -13.71
N LYS A 389 10.31 -5.92 -13.10
CA LYS A 389 11.48 -5.11 -13.47
C LYS A 389 12.36 -5.89 -14.45
N PRO A 390 12.80 -5.27 -15.55
CA PRO A 390 13.75 -5.91 -16.45
C PRO A 390 15.09 -6.15 -15.75
N ALA A 391 15.68 -7.32 -15.96
CA ALA A 391 16.97 -7.72 -15.41
C ALA A 391 17.76 -8.49 -16.44
N LYS A 392 19.08 -8.65 -16.23
CA LYS A 392 19.95 -9.44 -17.12
C LYS A 392 19.41 -10.87 -17.25
N GLY A 393 19.06 -11.27 -18.47
CA GLY A 393 18.51 -12.59 -18.76
C GLY A 393 17.00 -12.75 -18.47
N GLY A 394 16.24 -11.64 -18.33
CA GLY A 394 14.77 -11.72 -18.18
C GLY A 394 14.17 -10.63 -17.32
N GLY A 395 13.38 -11.01 -16.31
CA GLY A 395 12.74 -10.11 -15.39
C GLY A 395 12.76 -10.63 -13.95
N VAL A 396 12.55 -9.72 -13.01
CA VAL A 396 12.36 -9.99 -11.57
C VAL A 396 11.06 -9.37 -11.10
N LEU A 397 10.35 -10.08 -10.22
CA LEU A 397 9.19 -9.53 -9.53
C LEU A 397 9.68 -8.62 -8.40
N GLN A 398 9.38 -7.33 -8.52
CA GLN A 398 9.78 -6.31 -7.54
C GLN A 398 8.65 -6.11 -6.53
N PHE A 399 8.96 -6.26 -5.24
CA PHE A 399 8.02 -5.96 -4.16
C PHE A 399 8.24 -4.53 -3.63
N GLY A 400 7.15 -3.88 -3.24
CA GLY A 400 7.16 -2.49 -2.79
C GLY A 400 6.88 -1.50 -3.92
N THR A 401 7.33 -0.27 -3.74
CA THR A 401 7.15 0.83 -4.71
C THR A 401 8.43 1.06 -5.51
N GLU A 402 8.26 1.38 -6.79
CA GLU A 402 9.35 1.73 -7.71
C GLU A 402 9.04 3.09 -8.35
N VAL A 403 9.95 4.05 -8.22
CA VAL A 403 9.84 5.35 -8.88
C VAL A 403 10.59 5.32 -10.19
N ILE A 404 9.87 5.49 -11.30
CA ILE A 404 10.44 5.68 -12.63
C ILE A 404 10.41 7.17 -12.94
N ALA A 405 11.55 7.76 -13.26
CA ALA A 405 11.68 9.14 -13.71
C ALA A 405 12.49 9.20 -15.00
N SER A 406 12.12 10.10 -15.91
CA SER A 406 12.94 10.40 -17.08
C SER A 406 14.27 11.03 -16.67
N ARG A 407 15.33 10.80 -17.45
CA ARG A 407 16.65 11.34 -17.15
C ARG A 407 16.68 12.87 -17.03
N ASP A 408 15.81 13.56 -17.73
CA ASP A 408 15.68 15.03 -17.68
C ASP A 408 14.76 15.52 -16.54
N GLY A 409 14.21 14.61 -15.72
CA GLY A 409 13.37 14.95 -14.58
C GLY A 409 12.01 15.56 -14.92
N THR A 410 11.57 15.55 -16.19
CA THR A 410 10.33 16.22 -16.60
C THR A 410 9.07 15.36 -16.46
N ILE A 411 9.24 14.04 -16.32
CA ILE A 411 8.15 13.12 -16.01
C ILE A 411 8.61 12.05 -15.02
N SER A 412 7.77 11.74 -14.07
CA SER A 412 7.96 10.60 -13.18
C SER A 412 6.64 9.88 -12.93
N GLY A 413 6.73 8.66 -12.47
CA GLY A 413 5.56 7.89 -12.06
C GLY A 413 5.93 6.83 -11.05
N LEU A 414 4.91 6.38 -10.33
CA LEU A 414 5.03 5.40 -9.28
C LEU A 414 4.44 4.08 -9.74
N LEU A 415 5.23 3.02 -9.61
CA LEU A 415 4.79 1.65 -9.83
C LEU A 415 4.82 0.87 -8.52
N GLY A 416 4.03 -0.20 -8.45
CA GLY A 416 4.07 -1.16 -7.34
C GLY A 416 2.93 -1.02 -6.35
N ALA A 417 3.12 -1.66 -5.20
CA ALA A 417 2.08 -1.85 -4.19
C ALA A 417 2.64 -1.58 -2.78
N SER A 418 1.97 -2.15 -1.77
CA SER A 418 2.30 -2.02 -0.35
C SER A 418 3.83 -2.10 -0.04
N PRO A 419 4.31 -1.23 0.87
CA PRO A 419 3.58 -0.41 1.85
C PRO A 419 3.08 0.96 1.35
N GLY A 420 3.17 1.26 0.08
CA GLY A 420 2.76 2.45 -0.68
C GLY A 420 2.15 3.63 0.12
N ALA A 421 0.86 3.57 0.43
CA ALA A 421 0.16 4.68 1.09
C ALA A 421 0.76 5.07 2.45
N SER A 422 1.19 4.10 3.25
CA SER A 422 1.81 4.34 4.57
C SER A 422 3.14 5.09 4.47
N VAL A 423 3.87 4.93 3.38
CA VAL A 423 5.17 5.55 3.15
C VAL A 423 5.12 6.64 2.08
N SER A 424 3.93 7.17 1.79
CA SER A 424 3.71 8.15 0.72
C SER A 424 4.63 9.36 0.83
N VAL A 425 4.92 9.81 2.03
CA VAL A 425 5.81 10.96 2.29
C VAL A 425 7.23 10.66 1.84
N SER A 426 7.81 9.55 2.30
CA SER A 426 9.15 9.13 1.90
C SER A 426 9.27 8.97 0.38
N VAL A 427 8.27 8.32 -0.24
CA VAL A 427 8.25 8.11 -1.70
C VAL A 427 8.13 9.43 -2.46
N MET A 428 7.32 10.38 -1.98
CA MET A 428 7.18 11.68 -2.67
C MET A 428 8.41 12.56 -2.50
N LEU A 429 9.15 12.45 -1.41
CA LEU A 429 10.47 13.09 -1.27
C LEU A 429 11.46 12.53 -2.29
N ASP A 430 11.48 11.22 -2.53
CA ASP A 430 12.31 10.61 -3.59
C ASP A 430 11.90 11.10 -5.00
N VAL A 431 10.60 11.18 -5.28
CA VAL A 431 10.08 11.76 -6.54
C VAL A 431 10.57 13.21 -6.71
N MET A 432 10.43 14.03 -5.66
CA MET A 432 10.86 15.43 -5.70
C MET A 432 12.36 15.57 -5.93
N SER A 433 13.18 14.73 -5.30
CA SER A 433 14.63 14.74 -5.49
C SER A 433 15.05 14.43 -6.93
N LYS A 434 14.28 13.60 -7.62
CA LYS A 434 14.51 13.25 -9.04
C LYS A 434 13.99 14.32 -10.01
N MET A 435 12.86 14.95 -9.69
CA MET A 435 12.25 15.96 -10.56
C MET A 435 12.82 17.37 -10.35
N TYR A 436 13.27 17.68 -9.14
CA TYR A 436 13.70 19.01 -8.73
C TYR A 436 15.06 18.98 -8.02
N PRO A 437 16.10 18.32 -8.58
CA PRO A 437 17.38 18.12 -7.85
C PRO A 437 18.05 19.44 -7.43
N ASN A 438 17.94 20.47 -8.26
CA ASN A 438 18.55 21.79 -8.01
C ASN A 438 17.81 22.60 -6.95
N GLN A 439 16.51 22.38 -6.75
CA GLN A 439 15.67 23.09 -5.79
C GLN A 439 15.70 22.43 -4.41
N MET A 440 15.97 21.13 -4.32
CA MET A 440 15.92 20.37 -3.07
C MET A 440 16.81 20.99 -1.97
N ALA A 441 18.01 21.48 -2.32
CA ALA A 441 18.90 22.13 -1.35
C ALA A 441 18.27 23.41 -0.74
N GLY A 442 17.56 24.19 -1.55
CA GLY A 442 16.85 25.39 -1.10
C GLY A 442 15.59 25.09 -0.26
N TRP A 443 15.00 23.91 -0.43
CA TRP A 443 13.78 23.49 0.28
C TRP A 443 14.03 22.77 1.60
N GLN A 444 15.30 22.47 1.94
CA GLN A 444 15.63 21.70 3.15
C GLN A 444 15.13 22.36 4.45
N LYS A 445 15.17 23.69 4.53
CA LYS A 445 14.71 24.41 5.72
C LYS A 445 13.21 24.23 5.95
N GLU A 446 12.43 24.43 4.91
CA GLU A 446 10.96 24.26 4.93
C GLU A 446 10.58 22.80 5.16
N LEU A 447 11.27 21.86 4.51
CA LEU A 447 11.08 20.43 4.72
C LEU A 447 11.42 20.02 6.16
N GLY A 448 12.49 20.55 6.75
CA GLY A 448 12.85 20.33 8.15
C GLY A 448 11.80 20.82 9.14
N ALA A 449 11.05 21.86 8.80
CA ALA A 449 9.93 22.32 9.61
C ALA A 449 8.71 21.38 9.54
N VAL A 450 8.54 20.67 8.43
CA VAL A 450 7.45 19.69 8.19
C VAL A 450 7.81 18.32 8.74
N ILE A 451 9.05 17.91 8.53
CA ILE A 451 9.61 16.61 8.89
C ILE A 451 10.94 16.85 9.60
N PRO A 452 10.91 17.08 10.93
CA PRO A 452 12.12 17.31 11.70
C PRO A 452 13.06 16.10 11.69
N ALA A 453 14.34 16.34 11.39
CA ALA A 453 15.36 15.29 11.33
C ALA A 453 15.67 14.65 12.71
N ASP A 454 15.36 15.34 13.80
CA ASP A 454 15.82 14.99 15.16
C ASP A 454 14.85 14.08 15.94
N ARG A 455 13.83 13.53 15.29
CA ARG A 455 12.93 12.54 15.93
C ARG A 455 13.17 11.14 15.31
N LYS A 456 14.43 10.67 15.46
CA LYS A 456 14.77 9.26 15.27
C LYS A 456 14.37 8.44 16.50
#